data_ac87bd270a4f6ac81ee81c2fd0dc6236
#
_entry.id   ac87bd270a4f6ac81ee81c2fd0dc6236
#
_cell.length_a   1.000
_cell.length_b   1.000
_cell.length_c   1.000
_cell.angle_alpha   90.00
_cell.angle_beta   90.00
_cell.angle_gamma   90.00
#
_symmetry.space_group_name_H-M   'P 1'
#
loop_
_entity.id
_entity.type
_entity.pdbx_description
1 polymer ?
#
loop_
_entity_poly.entity_id
_entity_poly.type
_entity_poly.pdbx_seq_one_letter_code
_entity_poly.pdbx_strand_id
1 'polypeptide(L)'
;MQSFRPNIAMNNFHTVEGAARIYDIVFGLWSRANELLPLEVHQIRYEDLVSDIRPHVEELLGFLGLGWDDGVLDYAENARNRGQINTPSYNQVTEPIYTRARGRWVRYREQMGAALDILEPWIERFDYKD
;
A
#
# COMPACT_ATOMS: atom_id res chain seq x y z
N MET A 1 -6.49 -19.79 -9.70
CA MET A 1 -5.04 -19.50 -9.73
C MET A 1 -4.82 -18.39 -10.72
N GLN A 2 -4.29 -17.24 -10.29
CA GLN A 2 -4.00 -16.14 -11.21
C GLN A 2 -2.65 -16.44 -11.90
N SER A 3 -2.62 -16.38 -13.23
CA SER A 3 -1.41 -16.57 -14.00
C SER A 3 -0.80 -15.20 -14.31
N PHE A 4 0.35 -14.91 -13.70
CA PHE A 4 1.14 -13.72 -14.03
C PHE A 4 2.16 -14.07 -15.12
N ARG A 5 2.31 -13.19 -16.11
CA ARG A 5 3.45 -13.28 -17.03
C ARG A 5 4.68 -12.75 -16.30
N PRO A 6 5.69 -13.59 -16.03
CA PRO A 6 6.91 -13.15 -15.36
C PRO A 6 7.64 -12.12 -16.25
N ASN A 7 8.16 -11.09 -15.61
CA ASN A 7 9.12 -10.16 -16.19
C ASN A 7 10.34 -10.05 -15.27
N ILE A 8 11.36 -9.31 -15.66
CA ILE A 8 12.61 -9.19 -14.90
C ILE A 8 12.34 -8.67 -13.48
N ALA A 9 11.44 -7.71 -13.32
CA ALA A 9 11.08 -7.18 -12.00
C ALA A 9 10.37 -8.23 -11.14
N MET A 10 9.45 -9.01 -11.74
CA MET A 10 8.70 -10.05 -11.05
C MET A 10 9.56 -11.22 -10.56
N ASN A 11 10.73 -11.45 -11.16
CA ASN A 11 11.63 -12.50 -10.71
C ASN A 11 12.13 -12.31 -9.28
N ASN A 12 12.13 -11.08 -8.77
CA ASN A 12 12.52 -10.80 -7.39
C ASN A 12 11.45 -11.19 -6.35
N PHE A 13 10.21 -11.46 -6.78
CA PHE A 13 9.11 -11.80 -5.90
C PHE A 13 8.86 -13.31 -5.74
N HIS A 14 9.80 -14.16 -6.20
CA HIS A 14 9.70 -15.62 -6.02
C HIS A 14 9.98 -16.06 -4.58
N THR A 15 10.71 -15.26 -3.82
CA THR A 15 11.01 -15.52 -2.40
C THR A 15 10.63 -14.31 -1.56
N VAL A 16 10.32 -14.55 -0.28
CA VAL A 16 10.01 -13.47 0.67
C VAL A 16 11.21 -12.57 0.86
N GLU A 17 12.42 -13.14 0.92
CA GLU A 17 13.67 -12.39 1.04
C GLU A 17 13.92 -11.53 -0.20
N GLY A 18 13.70 -12.04 -1.41
CA GLY A 18 13.81 -11.28 -2.65
C GLY A 18 12.85 -10.08 -2.67
N ALA A 19 11.62 -10.29 -2.23
CA ALA A 19 10.63 -9.22 -2.10
C ALA A 19 11.09 -8.16 -1.06
N ALA A 20 11.61 -8.59 0.08
CA ALA A 20 12.14 -7.69 1.12
C ALA A 20 13.31 -6.84 0.60
N ARG A 21 14.24 -7.42 -0.16
CA ARG A 21 15.36 -6.69 -0.79
C ARG A 21 14.87 -5.62 -1.77
N ILE A 22 13.87 -5.94 -2.59
CA ILE A 22 13.31 -4.95 -3.52
C ILE A 22 12.62 -3.84 -2.73
N TYR A 23 11.89 -4.18 -1.68
CA TYR A 23 11.28 -3.21 -0.79
C TYR A 23 12.34 -2.24 -0.22
N ASP A 24 13.42 -2.78 0.33
CA ASP A 24 14.53 -2.01 0.89
C ASP A 24 15.15 -1.04 -0.14
N ILE A 25 15.45 -1.53 -1.35
CA ILE A 25 15.99 -0.71 -2.44
C ILE A 25 15.03 0.43 -2.81
N VAL A 26 13.73 0.13 -2.98
CA VAL A 26 12.74 1.11 -3.42
C VAL A 26 12.53 2.19 -2.36
N PHE A 27 12.37 1.80 -1.10
CA PHE A 27 12.18 2.75 -0.01
C PHE A 27 13.47 3.50 0.35
N GLY A 28 14.63 2.88 0.19
CA GLY A 28 15.92 3.53 0.31
C GLY A 28 16.10 4.63 -0.74
N LEU A 29 15.78 4.33 -2.00
CA LEU A 29 15.79 5.32 -3.09
C LEU A 29 14.77 6.44 -2.83
N TRP A 30 13.55 6.09 -2.44
CA TRP A 30 12.52 7.06 -2.09
C TRP A 30 12.98 8.00 -0.96
N SER A 31 13.53 7.45 0.11
CA SER A 31 14.03 8.24 1.24
C SER A 31 15.11 9.21 0.80
N ARG A 32 16.04 8.73 -0.04
CA ARG A 32 17.10 9.57 -0.57
C ARG A 32 16.59 10.66 -1.49
N ALA A 33 15.63 10.35 -2.36
CA ALA A 33 15.00 11.35 -3.21
C ALA A 33 14.29 12.43 -2.40
N ASN A 34 13.57 12.04 -1.34
CA ASN A 34 12.84 12.95 -0.47
C ASN A 34 13.78 13.85 0.37
N GLU A 35 15.01 13.40 0.67
CA GLU A 35 16.03 14.21 1.34
C GLU A 35 16.67 15.24 0.40
N LEU A 36 16.84 14.90 -0.86
CA LEU A 36 17.59 15.70 -1.83
C LEU A 36 16.74 16.64 -2.66
N LEU A 37 15.47 16.33 -2.82
CA LEU A 37 14.55 17.07 -3.68
C LEU A 37 13.51 17.81 -2.83
N PRO A 38 13.12 19.04 -3.21
CA PRO A 38 12.06 19.78 -2.52
C PRO A 38 10.68 19.23 -2.90
N LEU A 39 10.40 17.99 -2.50
CA LEU A 39 9.14 17.32 -2.78
C LEU A 39 8.11 17.65 -1.69
N GLU A 40 6.94 18.10 -2.12
CA GLU A 40 5.77 18.11 -1.24
C GLU A 40 5.17 16.71 -1.24
N VAL A 41 5.10 16.10 -0.07
CA VAL A 41 4.67 14.71 0.10
C VAL A 41 3.58 14.61 1.16
N HIS A 42 2.46 14.03 0.79
CA HIS A 42 1.43 13.63 1.74
C HIS A 42 1.51 12.11 1.94
N GLN A 43 1.55 11.66 3.20
CA GLN A 43 1.66 10.24 3.55
C GLN A 43 0.40 9.76 4.23
N ILE A 44 -0.11 8.63 3.76
CA ILE A 44 -1.27 7.97 4.35
C ILE A 44 -0.89 6.53 4.68
N ARG A 45 -1.10 6.11 5.93
CA ARG A 45 -0.96 4.71 6.32
C ARG A 45 -2.24 3.96 5.96
N TYR A 46 -2.07 2.79 5.36
CA TYR A 46 -3.20 1.92 5.01
C TYR A 46 -4.08 1.59 6.23
N GLU A 47 -3.46 1.27 7.35
CA GLU A 47 -4.13 0.88 8.59
C GLU A 47 -5.02 2.00 9.14
N ASP A 48 -4.57 3.24 9.04
CA ASP A 48 -5.32 4.42 9.50
C ASP A 48 -6.45 4.72 8.51
N LEU A 49 -6.15 4.71 7.21
CA LEU A 49 -7.14 4.93 6.15
C LEU A 49 -8.31 3.96 6.23
N VAL A 50 -8.06 2.65 6.44
CA VAL A 50 -9.14 1.65 6.51
C VAL A 50 -9.88 1.65 7.84
N SER A 51 -9.34 2.31 8.86
CA SER A 51 -9.98 2.46 10.17
C SER A 51 -10.98 3.63 10.16
N ASP A 52 -10.61 4.74 9.53
CA ASP A 52 -11.46 5.91 9.32
C ASP A 52 -11.06 6.64 8.03
N ILE A 53 -11.81 6.42 6.98
CA ILE A 53 -11.48 6.95 5.65
C ILE A 53 -11.62 8.47 5.57
N ARG A 54 -12.63 9.03 6.26
CA ARG A 54 -13.04 10.43 6.06
C ARG A 54 -11.94 11.43 6.38
N PRO A 55 -11.34 11.45 7.60
CA PRO A 55 -10.32 12.42 7.92
C PRO A 55 -9.09 12.33 7.03
N HIS A 56 -8.65 11.10 6.69
CA HIS A 56 -7.46 10.91 5.85
C HIS A 56 -7.68 11.35 4.40
N VAL A 57 -8.89 11.18 3.89
CA VAL A 57 -9.23 11.67 2.54
C VAL A 57 -9.44 13.19 2.55
N GLU A 58 -10.01 13.77 3.61
CA GLU A 58 -10.11 15.23 3.76
C GLU A 58 -8.72 15.88 3.77
N GLU A 59 -7.76 15.31 4.50
CA GLU A 59 -6.37 15.76 4.51
C GLU A 59 -5.71 15.64 3.13
N LEU A 60 -5.90 14.51 2.44
CA LEU A 60 -5.39 14.31 1.08
C LEU A 60 -5.96 15.33 0.09
N LEU A 61 -7.27 15.55 0.12
CA LEU A 61 -7.93 16.54 -0.73
C LEU A 61 -7.42 17.95 -0.44
N GLY A 62 -7.24 18.30 0.84
CA GLY A 62 -6.63 19.57 1.26
C GLY A 62 -5.21 19.72 0.70
N PHE A 63 -4.38 18.69 0.77
CA PHE A 63 -3.05 18.68 0.17
C PHE A 63 -3.08 18.90 -1.35
N LEU A 64 -4.07 18.33 -2.04
CA LEU A 64 -4.27 18.50 -3.49
C LEU A 64 -4.96 19.82 -3.87
N GLY A 65 -5.35 20.65 -2.90
CA GLY A 65 -6.10 21.88 -3.14
C GLY A 65 -7.53 21.64 -3.62
N LEU A 66 -8.12 20.47 -3.29
CA LEU A 66 -9.47 20.09 -3.67
C LEU A 66 -10.42 20.18 -2.47
N GLY A 67 -11.69 20.53 -2.75
CA GLY A 67 -12.75 20.47 -1.76
C GLY A 67 -13.26 19.03 -1.56
N TRP A 68 -13.97 18.83 -0.44
CA TRP A 68 -14.67 17.57 -0.18
C TRP A 68 -15.83 17.38 -1.17
N ASP A 69 -15.99 16.15 -1.65
CA ASP A 69 -17.13 15.69 -2.44
C ASP A 69 -17.59 14.33 -1.90
N ASP A 70 -18.85 14.19 -1.56
CA ASP A 70 -19.39 12.95 -0.99
C ASP A 70 -19.28 11.75 -1.94
N GLY A 71 -19.19 11.98 -3.25
CA GLY A 71 -18.92 10.95 -4.25
C GLY A 71 -17.61 10.20 -4.06
N VAL A 72 -16.68 10.71 -3.23
CA VAL A 72 -15.46 10.00 -2.84
C VAL A 72 -15.80 8.73 -2.04
N LEU A 73 -16.88 8.74 -1.25
CA LEU A 73 -17.32 7.60 -0.46
C LEU A 73 -18.04 6.53 -1.31
N ASP A 74 -18.51 6.90 -2.49
CA ASP A 74 -19.21 6.01 -3.42
C ASP A 74 -18.26 5.21 -4.34
N TYR A 75 -16.99 5.09 -3.93
CA TYR A 75 -15.93 4.45 -4.74
C TYR A 75 -16.30 3.04 -5.22
N ALA A 76 -16.96 2.23 -4.40
CA ALA A 76 -17.35 0.87 -4.75
C ALA A 76 -18.45 0.85 -5.81
N GLU A 77 -19.41 1.77 -5.76
CA GLU A 77 -20.44 1.93 -6.76
C GLU A 77 -19.86 2.50 -8.06
N ASN A 78 -19.03 3.51 -7.95
CA ASN A 78 -18.30 4.08 -9.09
C ASN A 78 -17.41 3.03 -9.79
N ALA A 79 -16.75 2.15 -9.03
CA ALA A 79 -15.97 1.06 -9.60
C ALA A 79 -16.83 0.05 -10.35
N ARG A 80 -18.00 -0.31 -9.81
CA ARG A 80 -18.96 -1.20 -10.51
C ARG A 80 -19.50 -0.58 -11.79
N ASN A 81 -19.81 0.72 -11.75
CA ASN A 81 -20.38 1.45 -12.90
C ASN A 81 -19.38 1.68 -14.04
N ARG A 82 -18.08 1.67 -13.77
CA ARG A 82 -17.01 1.78 -14.79
C ARG A 82 -16.88 0.55 -15.69
N GLY A 83 -17.63 -0.53 -15.42
CA GLY A 83 -17.56 -1.76 -16.19
C GLY A 83 -16.36 -2.65 -15.80
N GLN A 84 -16.11 -3.68 -16.60
CA GLN A 84 -15.13 -4.71 -16.29
C GLN A 84 -13.70 -4.16 -16.29
N ILE A 85 -13.12 -3.99 -15.11
CA ILE A 85 -11.71 -3.71 -14.96
C ILE A 85 -10.97 -5.06 -15.04
N ASN A 86 -10.20 -5.26 -16.11
CA ASN A 86 -9.43 -6.51 -16.32
C ASN A 86 -8.20 -6.60 -15.42
N THR A 87 -8.39 -6.43 -14.13
CA THR A 87 -7.32 -6.64 -13.14
C THR A 87 -7.70 -7.73 -12.15
N PRO A 88 -6.74 -8.50 -11.65
CA PRO A 88 -6.98 -9.52 -10.63
C PRO A 88 -7.64 -8.97 -9.36
N SER A 89 -7.54 -7.66 -9.13
CA SER A 89 -8.04 -6.95 -7.94
C SER A 89 -9.46 -6.39 -8.12
N TYR A 90 -10.13 -6.63 -9.26
CA TYR A 90 -11.46 -6.06 -9.53
C TYR A 90 -12.47 -6.32 -8.41
N ASN A 91 -12.53 -7.56 -7.93
CA ASN A 91 -13.44 -7.92 -6.84
C ASN A 91 -13.14 -7.16 -5.53
N GLN A 92 -11.87 -6.83 -5.28
CA GLN A 92 -11.47 -6.09 -4.09
C GLN A 92 -11.84 -4.60 -4.17
N VAL A 93 -11.78 -4.01 -5.36
CA VAL A 93 -12.12 -2.58 -5.58
C VAL A 93 -13.64 -2.34 -5.46
N THR A 94 -14.45 -3.36 -5.75
CA THR A 94 -15.91 -3.29 -5.66
C THR A 94 -16.48 -3.67 -4.29
N GLU A 95 -15.64 -4.18 -3.38
CA GLU A 95 -16.02 -4.45 -2.00
C GLU A 95 -15.99 -3.16 -1.15
N PRO A 96 -16.78 -3.08 -0.08
CA PRO A 96 -16.59 -2.06 0.95
C PRO A 96 -15.18 -2.13 1.54
N ILE A 97 -14.67 -1.01 2.03
CA ILE A 97 -13.38 -0.99 2.75
C ILE A 97 -13.41 -1.98 3.90
N TYR A 98 -12.38 -2.80 3.98
CA TYR A 98 -12.26 -3.85 4.98
C TYR A 98 -10.93 -3.75 5.73
N THR A 99 -10.95 -4.13 7.00
CA THR A 99 -9.77 -4.07 7.89
C THR A 99 -8.99 -5.40 7.95
N ARG A 100 -9.47 -6.46 7.25
CA ARG A 100 -8.90 -7.81 7.34
C ARG A 100 -7.42 -7.93 6.91
N ALA A 101 -6.91 -6.96 6.16
CA ALA A 101 -5.51 -6.93 5.74
C ALA A 101 -4.59 -6.17 6.72
N ARG A 102 -5.19 -5.44 7.69
CA ARG A 102 -4.46 -4.69 8.70
C ARG A 102 -3.57 -5.62 9.53
N GLY A 103 -2.28 -5.28 9.66
CA GLY A 103 -1.30 -6.05 10.44
C GLY A 103 -1.17 -7.51 10.01
N ARG A 104 -1.62 -7.87 8.80
CA ARG A 104 -1.67 -9.27 8.37
C ARG A 104 -0.31 -9.95 8.36
N TRP A 105 0.76 -9.23 8.14
CA TRP A 105 2.13 -9.71 8.10
C TRP A 105 2.57 -10.31 9.43
N VAL A 106 2.06 -9.83 10.56
CA VAL A 106 2.38 -10.33 11.91
C VAL A 106 2.10 -11.83 12.03
N ARG A 107 1.04 -12.30 11.38
CA ARG A 107 0.66 -13.74 11.37
C ARG A 107 1.69 -14.63 10.66
N TYR A 108 2.53 -14.04 9.83
CA TYR A 108 3.55 -14.74 9.04
C TYR A 108 4.97 -14.40 9.48
N ARG A 109 5.11 -13.73 10.63
CA ARG A 109 6.40 -13.22 11.12
C ARG A 109 7.46 -14.33 11.21
N GLU A 110 7.08 -15.49 11.75
CA GLU A 110 7.99 -16.65 11.85
C GLU A 110 8.43 -17.17 10.48
N GLN A 111 7.54 -17.17 9.49
CA GLN A 111 7.83 -17.63 8.14
C GLN A 111 8.64 -16.63 7.32
N MET A 112 8.70 -15.38 7.75
CA MET A 112 9.49 -14.35 7.06
C MET A 112 10.99 -14.53 7.26
N GLY A 113 11.44 -15.14 8.36
CA GLY A 113 12.84 -15.48 8.58
C GLY A 113 13.80 -14.31 8.34
N ALA A 114 14.84 -14.53 7.53
CA ALA A 114 15.84 -13.51 7.17
C ALA A 114 15.27 -12.26 6.47
N ALA A 115 14.05 -12.31 5.93
CA ALA A 115 13.41 -11.12 5.37
C ALA A 115 13.08 -10.09 6.44
N LEU A 116 12.85 -10.50 7.69
CA LEU A 116 12.62 -9.57 8.80
C LEU A 116 13.83 -8.71 9.09
N ASP A 117 15.03 -9.28 9.06
CA ASP A 117 16.27 -8.52 9.31
C ASP A 117 16.43 -7.37 8.30
N ILE A 118 15.98 -7.59 7.06
CA ILE A 118 15.99 -6.57 6.00
C ILE A 118 14.89 -5.52 6.23
N LEU A 119 13.72 -5.94 6.73
CA LEU A 119 12.55 -5.08 6.87
C LEU A 119 12.50 -4.34 8.22
N GLU A 120 13.24 -4.77 9.24
CA GLU A 120 13.18 -4.21 10.59
C GLU A 120 13.41 -2.69 10.63
N PRO A 121 14.39 -2.11 9.89
CA PRO A 121 14.57 -0.66 9.84
C PRO A 121 13.34 0.08 9.28
N TRP A 122 12.59 -0.55 8.38
CA TRP A 122 11.38 0.00 7.80
C TRP A 122 10.16 -0.15 8.71
N ILE A 123 10.08 -1.27 9.43
CA ILE A 123 9.05 -1.51 10.46
C ILE A 123 9.16 -0.43 11.53
N GLU A 124 10.37 -0.13 12.00
CA GLU A 124 10.61 0.93 12.98
C GLU A 124 10.32 2.32 12.40
N ARG A 125 10.82 2.61 11.19
CA ARG A 125 10.68 3.91 10.55
C ARG A 125 9.23 4.29 10.27
N PHE A 126 8.40 3.32 9.88
CA PHE A 126 7.00 3.52 9.58
C PHE A 126 6.06 3.18 10.73
N ASP A 127 6.61 2.92 11.93
CA ASP A 127 5.87 2.61 13.15
C ASP A 127 4.89 1.44 13.01
N TYR A 128 5.31 0.37 12.32
CA TYR A 128 4.58 -0.89 12.25
C TYR A 128 4.90 -1.79 13.46
N LYS A 129 4.83 -1.21 14.66
CA LYS A 129 5.00 -1.98 15.90
C LYS A 129 3.74 -2.80 16.17
N ASP A 130 3.95 -4.00 16.73
CA ASP A 130 2.91 -4.95 17.14
C ASP A 130 2.01 -4.38 18.24
#